data_dceafbdfe5149de0b16744eca47aaffd
#
_entry.id   dceafbdfe5149de0b16744eca47aaffd
#
_cell.length_a   1.000
_cell.length_b   1.000
_cell.length_c   1.000
_cell.angle_alpha   90.00
_cell.angle_beta   90.00
_cell.angle_gamma   90.00
#
_symmetry.space_group_name_H-M   'P 1'
#
loop_
_entity.id
_entity.type
_entity.pdbx_description
1 polymer ?
#
loop_
_entity_poly.entity_id
_entity_poly.type
_entity_poly.pdbx_seq_one_letter_code
_entity_poly.pdbx_strand_id
1 'polypeptide(L)'
;EAEALSWQQAGADILQLEKWPPEAVDRIRRAFPAGATTRIAAAGGINSANAEAYARAGADILVTSAPYFAPPRDVAVTISAL
;
A
#
# COMPACT_ATOMS: atom_id res chain seq x y z
N GLU A 1 -4.20 2.16 -10.86
CA GLU A 1 -2.74 2.14 -10.68
C GLU A 1 -2.10 3.49 -11.02
N ALA A 2 -2.62 4.19 -12.01
CA ALA A 2 -2.09 5.51 -12.35
C ALA A 2 -2.26 6.52 -11.21
N GLU A 3 -3.37 6.40 -10.46
CA GLU A 3 -3.59 7.27 -9.31
C GLU A 3 -2.55 7.03 -8.21
N ALA A 4 -2.20 5.77 -7.96
CA ALA A 4 -1.19 5.44 -6.96
C ALA A 4 0.17 6.02 -7.33
N LEU A 5 0.57 5.92 -8.59
CA LEU A 5 1.81 6.51 -9.05
C LEU A 5 1.79 8.03 -8.94
N SER A 6 0.66 8.64 -9.23
CA SER A 6 0.49 10.08 -9.13
C SER A 6 0.73 10.56 -7.69
N TRP A 7 0.14 9.85 -6.71
CA TRP A 7 0.36 10.20 -5.30
C TRP A 7 1.78 9.95 -4.84
N GLN A 8 2.42 8.88 -5.34
CA GLN A 8 3.81 8.62 -5.03
C GLN A 8 4.70 9.75 -5.55
N GLN A 9 4.46 10.21 -6.77
CA GLN A 9 5.22 11.31 -7.36
C GLN A 9 4.96 12.63 -6.66
N ALA A 10 3.78 12.80 -6.08
CA ALA A 10 3.44 13.98 -5.31
C ALA A 10 4.06 13.99 -3.90
N GLY A 11 4.73 12.90 -3.51
CA GLY A 11 5.45 12.85 -2.24
C GLY A 11 4.67 12.27 -1.08
N ALA A 12 3.65 11.46 -1.35
CA ALA A 12 2.94 10.77 -0.28
C ALA A 12 3.90 9.87 0.49
N ASP A 13 3.81 9.88 1.81
CA ASP A 13 4.66 9.05 2.66
C ASP A 13 4.17 7.60 2.70
N ILE A 14 2.86 7.41 2.69
CA ILE A 14 2.23 6.10 2.76
C ILE A 14 1.07 6.06 1.77
N LEU A 15 1.02 5.01 0.97
CA LEU A 15 -0.14 4.70 0.13
C LEU A 15 -0.83 3.47 0.72
N GLN A 16 -2.06 3.61 1.15
CA GLN A 16 -2.85 2.49 1.62
C GLN A 16 -3.69 1.97 0.46
N LEU A 17 -3.37 0.77 0.01
CA LEU A 17 -4.05 0.13 -1.12
C LEU A 17 -5.11 -0.81 -0.56
N GLU A 18 -6.37 -0.39 -0.65
CA GLU A 18 -7.47 -1.13 -0.07
C GLU A 18 -8.09 -2.08 -1.09
N LYS A 19 -8.14 -3.37 -0.72
CA LYS A 19 -8.70 -4.44 -1.56
C LYS A 19 -7.94 -4.67 -2.85
N TRP A 20 -6.64 -4.35 -2.89
CA TRP A 20 -5.80 -4.66 -4.03
C TRP A 20 -5.29 -6.10 -3.90
N PRO A 21 -5.34 -6.91 -4.96
CA PRO A 21 -4.74 -8.24 -4.90
C PRO A 21 -3.21 -8.14 -4.88
N PRO A 22 -2.51 -9.18 -4.39
CA PRO A 22 -1.04 -9.12 -4.30
C PRO A 22 -0.34 -8.81 -5.61
N GLU A 23 -0.83 -9.34 -6.72
CA GLU A 23 -0.21 -9.08 -8.03
C GLU A 23 -0.33 -7.62 -8.44
N ALA A 24 -1.39 -6.93 -8.03
CA ALA A 24 -1.52 -5.50 -8.31
C ALA A 24 -0.60 -4.67 -7.41
N VAL A 25 -0.42 -5.09 -6.16
CA VAL A 25 0.56 -4.46 -5.27
C VAL A 25 1.96 -4.61 -5.83
N ASP A 26 2.30 -5.78 -6.34
CA ASP A 26 3.60 -6.03 -6.96
C ASP A 26 3.83 -5.12 -8.16
N ARG A 27 2.82 -4.95 -9.01
CA ARG A 27 2.93 -4.07 -10.17
C ARG A 27 3.23 -2.63 -9.77
N ILE A 28 2.52 -2.12 -8.77
CA ILE A 28 2.72 -0.73 -8.37
C ILE A 28 4.08 -0.55 -7.68
N ARG A 29 4.51 -1.52 -6.89
CA ARG A 29 5.83 -1.46 -6.27
C ARG A 29 6.93 -1.41 -7.32
N ARG A 30 6.82 -2.23 -8.35
CA ARG A 30 7.81 -2.25 -9.43
C ARG A 30 7.80 -0.97 -10.25
N ALA A 31 6.66 -0.27 -10.29
CA ALA A 31 6.56 0.98 -11.03
C ALA A 31 7.15 2.17 -10.28
N PHE A 32 7.39 2.03 -8.97
CA PHE A 32 8.04 3.10 -8.21
C PHE A 32 9.48 3.25 -8.66
N PRO A 33 9.98 4.49 -8.77
CA PRO A 33 11.39 4.69 -9.15
C PRO A 33 12.33 4.17 -8.05
N ALA A 34 13.55 3.81 -8.46
CA ALA A 34 14.57 3.41 -7.51
C ALA A 34 14.82 4.55 -6.53
N GLY A 35 14.89 4.21 -5.24
CA GLY A 35 15.08 5.22 -4.20
C GLY A 35 13.80 5.86 -3.70
N ALA A 36 12.64 5.47 -4.22
CA ALA A 36 11.37 5.97 -3.69
C ALA A 36 11.20 5.56 -2.23
N THR A 37 10.76 6.52 -1.41
CA THR A 37 10.59 6.30 0.03
C THR A 37 9.15 6.07 0.44
N THR A 38 8.21 6.18 -0.49
CA THR A 38 6.79 5.93 -0.21
C THR A 38 6.59 4.49 0.23
N ARG A 39 5.94 4.29 1.39
CA ARG A 39 5.61 2.96 1.90
C ARG A 39 4.24 2.54 1.40
N ILE A 40 4.07 1.24 1.22
CA ILE A 40 2.80 0.66 0.79
C ILE A 40 2.16 -0.07 1.95
N ALA A 41 0.94 0.32 2.29
CA ALA A 41 0.12 -0.39 3.27
C ALA A 41 -0.98 -1.14 2.53
N ALA A 42 -1.04 -2.45 2.71
CA ALA A 42 -2.09 -3.26 2.11
C ALA A 42 -3.20 -3.47 3.14
N ALA A 43 -4.44 -3.22 2.72
CA ALA A 43 -5.60 -3.30 3.60
C ALA A 43 -6.79 -3.92 2.86
N GLY A 44 -7.80 -4.31 3.63
CA GLY A 44 -9.02 -4.86 3.06
C GLY A 44 -8.88 -6.35 2.76
N GLY A 45 -9.27 -7.20 3.72
CA GLY A 45 -9.21 -8.64 3.53
C GLY A 45 -7.86 -9.27 3.85
N ILE A 46 -6.98 -8.56 4.53
CA ILE A 46 -5.70 -9.11 4.95
C ILE A 46 -5.93 -10.05 6.13
N ASN A 47 -5.36 -11.25 6.04
CA ASN A 47 -5.45 -12.26 7.10
C ASN A 47 -4.18 -13.09 7.10
N SER A 48 -4.08 -14.04 8.04
CA SER A 48 -2.87 -14.86 8.17
C SER A 48 -2.61 -15.74 6.94
N ALA A 49 -3.65 -16.07 6.18
CA ALA A 49 -3.49 -16.93 5.01
C ALA A 49 -2.87 -16.18 3.82
N ASN A 50 -3.14 -14.87 3.69
CA ASN A 50 -2.65 -14.11 2.54
C ASN A 50 -1.59 -13.05 2.90
N ALA A 51 -1.30 -12.86 4.19
CA ALA A 51 -0.37 -11.83 4.62
C ALA A 51 1.02 -12.00 3.98
N GLU A 52 1.51 -13.23 3.87
CA GLU A 52 2.80 -13.48 3.27
C GLU A 52 2.84 -13.08 1.80
N ALA A 53 1.76 -13.34 1.05
CA ALA A 53 1.69 -12.96 -0.35
C ALA A 53 1.78 -11.44 -0.52
N TYR A 54 1.11 -10.70 0.34
CA TYR A 54 1.18 -9.24 0.30
C TYR A 54 2.56 -8.71 0.69
N ALA A 55 3.18 -9.32 1.69
CA ALA A 55 4.54 -8.93 2.08
C ALA A 55 5.53 -9.18 0.94
N ARG A 56 5.41 -10.30 0.27
CA ARG A 56 6.27 -10.63 -0.87
C ARG A 56 6.03 -9.72 -2.07
N ALA A 57 4.80 -9.24 -2.22
CA ALA A 57 4.46 -8.31 -3.29
C ALA A 57 5.05 -6.91 -3.07
N GLY A 58 5.55 -6.63 -1.88
CA GLY A 58 6.19 -5.37 -1.58
C GLY A 58 5.43 -4.46 -0.63
N ALA A 59 4.40 -4.97 0.04
CA ALA A 59 3.72 -4.19 1.07
C ALA A 59 4.63 -4.06 2.29
N ASP A 60 4.78 -2.84 2.76
CA ASP A 60 5.58 -2.54 3.94
C ASP A 60 4.76 -2.68 5.22
N ILE A 61 3.46 -2.46 5.11
CA ILE A 61 2.52 -2.47 6.23
C ILE A 61 1.33 -3.32 5.84
N LEU A 62 0.89 -4.19 6.74
CA LEU A 62 -0.31 -5.00 6.54
C LEU A 62 -1.36 -4.56 7.55
N VAL A 63 -2.51 -4.11 7.06
CA VAL A 63 -3.59 -3.63 7.90
C VAL A 63 -4.66 -4.71 7.99
N THR A 64 -4.81 -5.29 9.17
CA THR A 64 -5.83 -6.31 9.42
C THR A 64 -7.18 -5.66 9.67
N SER A 65 -8.17 -6.43 10.11
CA SER A 65 -9.51 -5.91 10.40
C SER A 65 -9.56 -4.99 11.60
N ALA A 66 -8.49 -4.92 12.40
CA ALA A 66 -8.42 -3.99 13.53
C ALA A 66 -8.28 -2.56 13.03
N PRO A 67 -8.78 -1.56 13.77
CA PRO A 67 -8.61 -0.16 13.37
C PRO A 67 -7.13 0.20 13.24
N TYR A 68 -6.83 0.98 12.21
CA TYR A 68 -5.47 1.45 11.95
C TYR A 68 -5.37 2.92 12.32
N PHE A 69 -4.43 3.25 13.19
CA PHE A 69 -4.20 4.63 13.63
C PHE A 69 -2.84 5.08 13.13
N ALA A 70 -2.83 5.92 12.11
CA ALA A 70 -1.59 6.51 11.61
C ALA A 70 -1.19 7.68 12.51
N PRO A 71 0.12 7.91 12.73
CA PRO A 71 0.55 9.13 13.42
C PRO A 71 0.06 10.37 12.66
N PRO A 72 -0.39 11.42 13.36
CA PRO A 72 -0.99 12.58 12.69
C PRO A 72 -0.06 13.30 11.73
N ARG A 73 1.24 13.21 11.92
CA ARG A 73 2.22 13.88 11.06
C ARG A 73 2.51 13.16 9.76
N ASP A 74 2.05 11.92 9.63
CA ASP A 74 2.28 11.14 8.41
C ASP A 74 1.20 11.46 7.38
N VAL A 75 1.62 11.64 6.13
CA VAL A 75 0.67 11.80 5.04
C VAL A 75 0.29 10.42 4.53
N ALA A 76 -0.96 10.03 4.78
CA ALA A 76 -1.47 8.75 4.36
C ALA A 76 -2.58 8.94 3.33
N VAL A 77 -2.51 8.20 2.23
CA VAL A 77 -3.51 8.23 1.17
C VAL A 77 -4.07 6.83 1.00
N THR A 78 -5.39 6.71 1.03
CA THR A 78 -6.08 5.44 0.83
C THR A 78 -6.66 5.39 -0.58
N ILE A 79 -6.33 4.34 -1.31
CA ILE A 79 -6.84 4.13 -2.67
C ILE A 79 -7.54 2.78 -2.69
N SER A 80 -8.83 2.80 -3.05
CA SER A 80 -9.62 1.59 -3.15
C SER A 80 -9.53 1.02 -4.56
N ALA A 81 -9.52 -0.31 -4.67
CA ALA A 81 -9.50 -1.02 -5.94
C ALA A 81 -10.88 -1.09 -6.60
N LEU A 82 -11.92 -0.68 -5.90
CA LEU A 82 -13.30 -0.74 -6.43
C LEU A 82 -13.63 0.42 -7.34
#